data_de728da9bd5712451cf66693835313c3
#
_entry.id   de728da9bd5712451cf66693835313c3
#
_cell.length_a   1.000
_cell.length_b   1.000
_cell.length_c   1.000
_cell.angle_alpha   90.00
_cell.angle_beta   90.00
_cell.angle_gamma   90.00
#
_symmetry.space_group_name_H-M   'P 1'
#
loop_
_entity.id
_entity.type
_entity.pdbx_description
1 polymer ?
#
loop_
_entity_poly.entity_id
_entity_poly.type
_entity_poly.pdbx_seq_one_letter_code
_entity_poly.pdbx_strand_id
1 'polypeptide(L)'
;MFGNKILDFKDELLKDLNTLLSFESVDGEKNDECDNALNFILKRAEDFGLTGERTTDKSGHITLGDSGKLCGVLTHLDVVPAGNSWSVPPYALTEKDGRL
;
A
#
# COMPACT_ATOMS: atom_id res chain seq x y z
N MET A 1 -5.54 -21.94 12.21
CA MET A 1 -5.91 -20.53 12.38
C MET A 1 -4.97 -19.66 11.53
N PHE A 2 -5.46 -18.60 10.98
CA PHE A 2 -4.73 -17.74 10.03
C PHE A 2 -3.45 -17.09 10.60
N GLY A 3 -3.36 -16.92 11.93
CA GLY A 3 -2.33 -16.12 12.57
C GLY A 3 -0.88 -16.58 12.38
N ASN A 4 -0.61 -17.87 12.32
CA ASN A 4 0.79 -18.32 12.27
C ASN A 4 1.41 -18.19 10.87
N LYS A 5 0.63 -18.41 9.81
CA LYS A 5 1.13 -18.25 8.44
C LYS A 5 1.41 -16.79 8.06
N ILE A 6 0.67 -15.85 8.64
CA ILE A 6 0.87 -14.43 8.34
C ILE A 6 2.21 -13.93 8.88
N LEU A 7 2.74 -14.55 9.95
CA LEU A 7 4.04 -14.21 10.50
C LEU A 7 5.20 -14.53 9.56
N ASP A 8 5.03 -15.53 8.69
CA ASP A 8 6.03 -15.88 7.68
C ASP A 8 6.23 -14.76 6.65
N PHE A 9 5.24 -13.88 6.50
CA PHE A 9 5.26 -12.74 5.57
C PHE A 9 5.60 -11.40 6.26
N LYS A 10 5.93 -11.42 7.56
CA LYS A 10 6.15 -10.19 8.33
C LYS A 10 7.20 -9.28 7.70
N ASP A 11 8.37 -9.80 7.39
CA ASP A 11 9.48 -9.01 6.87
C ASP A 11 9.16 -8.43 5.49
N GLU A 12 8.50 -9.21 4.64
CA GLU A 12 8.05 -8.78 3.32
C GLU A 12 6.98 -7.69 3.43
N LEU A 13 6.00 -7.87 4.32
CA LEU A 13 4.97 -6.87 4.59
C LEU A 13 5.57 -5.55 5.08
N LEU A 14 6.50 -5.59 6.02
CA LEU A 14 7.14 -4.38 6.55
C LEU A 14 7.97 -3.67 5.48
N LYS A 15 8.65 -4.42 4.62
CA LYS A 15 9.39 -3.86 3.49
C LYS A 15 8.45 -3.17 2.49
N ASP A 16 7.37 -3.81 2.12
CA ASP A 16 6.37 -3.25 1.20
C ASP A 16 5.69 -2.03 1.80
N LEU A 17 5.34 -2.09 3.09
CA LEU A 17 4.77 -0.94 3.81
C LEU A 17 5.73 0.24 3.84
N ASN A 18 7.02 0.02 4.13
CA ASN A 18 8.02 1.08 4.10
C ASN A 18 8.16 1.70 2.70
N THR A 19 8.15 0.88 1.65
CA THR A 19 8.18 1.38 0.27
C THR A 19 6.94 2.22 -0.03
N LEU A 20 5.76 1.76 0.36
CA LEU A 20 4.51 2.49 0.14
C LEU A 20 4.49 3.83 0.89
N LEU A 21 4.97 3.86 2.12
CA LEU A 21 5.09 5.08 2.93
C LEU A 21 6.10 6.09 2.35
N SER A 22 7.09 5.64 1.60
CA SER A 22 8.10 6.51 0.99
C SER A 22 7.55 7.40 -0.12
N PHE A 23 6.41 7.04 -0.70
CA PHE A 23 5.72 7.90 -1.65
C PHE A 23 5.00 9.02 -0.91
N GLU A 24 5.38 10.26 -1.17
CA GLU A 24 4.69 11.45 -0.64
C GLU A 24 3.39 11.69 -1.41
N SER A 25 2.48 10.73 -1.33
CA SER A 25 1.27 10.64 -2.15
C SER A 25 0.15 11.58 -1.69
N VAL A 26 0.46 12.84 -1.51
CA VAL A 26 -0.51 13.88 -1.16
C VAL A 26 -1.38 14.21 -2.38
N ASP A 27 -2.70 13.99 -2.26
CA ASP A 27 -3.62 14.30 -3.35
C ASP A 27 -3.66 15.80 -3.65
N GLY A 28 -3.67 16.12 -4.92
CA GLY A 28 -3.66 17.51 -5.40
C GLY A 28 -2.28 18.13 -5.56
N GLU A 29 -1.23 17.49 -5.10
CA GLU A 29 0.15 17.90 -5.40
C GLU A 29 0.50 17.65 -6.87
N LYS A 30 1.28 18.56 -7.44
CA LYS A 30 1.77 18.43 -8.82
C LYS A 30 3.03 17.57 -8.88
N ASN A 31 2.88 16.31 -8.51
CA ASN A 31 3.94 15.31 -8.57
C ASN A 31 3.35 13.97 -8.98
N ASP A 32 4.19 13.00 -9.26
CA ASP A 32 3.80 11.66 -9.70
C ASP A 32 3.66 10.66 -8.53
N GLU A 33 3.69 11.11 -7.28
CA GLU A 33 3.79 10.24 -6.11
C GLU A 33 2.51 9.40 -5.89
N CYS A 34 1.33 9.96 -6.14
CA CYS A 34 0.08 9.18 -6.10
C CYS A 34 0.07 8.11 -7.20
N ASP A 35 0.56 8.44 -8.38
CA ASP A 35 0.67 7.51 -9.50
C ASP A 35 1.70 6.41 -9.20
N ASN A 36 2.84 6.78 -8.65
CA ASN A 36 3.88 5.84 -8.23
C ASN A 36 3.37 4.86 -7.16
N ALA A 37 2.63 5.35 -6.17
CA ALA A 37 2.03 4.51 -5.13
C ALA A 37 1.04 3.50 -5.72
N LEU A 38 0.17 3.94 -6.63
CA LEU A 38 -0.79 3.06 -7.31
C LEU A 38 -0.08 2.02 -8.17
N ASN A 39 0.90 2.43 -8.97
CA ASN A 39 1.68 1.51 -9.79
C ASN A 39 2.42 0.48 -8.95
N PHE A 40 2.99 0.89 -7.82
CA PHE A 40 3.65 -0.03 -6.89
C PHE A 40 2.71 -1.12 -6.38
N ILE A 41 1.52 -0.75 -5.89
CA ILE A 41 0.54 -1.70 -5.35
C ILE A 41 0.03 -2.66 -6.44
N LEU A 42 -0.28 -2.17 -7.62
CA LEU A 42 -0.73 -3.01 -8.73
C LEU A 42 0.36 -4.00 -9.16
N LYS A 43 1.60 -3.55 -9.22
CA LYS A 43 2.75 -4.42 -9.54
C LYS A 43 2.98 -5.48 -8.45
N ARG A 44 2.88 -5.11 -7.18
CA ARG A 44 3.01 -6.08 -6.08
C ARG A 44 1.91 -7.13 -6.11
N ALA A 45 0.69 -6.75 -6.47
CA ALA A 45 -0.39 -7.71 -6.67
C ALA A 45 -0.04 -8.74 -7.74
N GLU A 46 0.50 -8.30 -8.87
CA GLU A 46 0.97 -9.21 -9.94
C GLU A 46 2.09 -10.13 -9.46
N ASP A 47 3.04 -9.63 -8.67
CA ASP A 47 4.12 -10.43 -8.09
C ASP A 47 3.59 -11.56 -7.18
N PHE A 48 2.44 -11.36 -6.56
CA PHE A 48 1.72 -12.38 -5.78
C PHE A 48 0.78 -13.28 -6.63
N GLY A 49 0.77 -13.12 -7.95
CA GLY A 49 -0.09 -13.89 -8.84
C GLY A 49 -1.55 -13.43 -8.88
N LEU A 50 -1.83 -12.23 -8.37
CA LEU A 50 -3.14 -11.60 -8.48
C LEU A 50 -3.24 -10.78 -9.77
N THR A 51 -4.44 -10.40 -10.16
CA THR A 51 -4.65 -9.51 -11.30
C THR A 51 -4.82 -8.08 -10.82
N GLY A 52 -3.86 -7.21 -11.18
CA GLY A 52 -3.91 -5.79 -10.88
C GLY A 52 -4.22 -4.98 -12.13
N GLU A 53 -5.23 -4.16 -12.09
CA GLU A 53 -5.65 -3.32 -13.21
C GLU A 53 -5.88 -1.87 -12.78
N ARG A 54 -5.37 -0.95 -13.58
CA ARG A 54 -5.69 0.47 -13.43
C ARG A 54 -7.06 0.75 -14.04
N THR A 55 -7.98 1.31 -13.25
CA THR A 55 -9.35 1.60 -13.67
C THR A 55 -9.48 3.02 -14.22
N THR A 56 -8.84 3.98 -13.55
CA THR A 56 -8.74 5.37 -13.97
C THR A 56 -7.32 5.88 -13.76
N ASP A 57 -7.06 7.15 -14.03
CA ASP A 57 -5.79 7.80 -13.71
C ASP A 57 -5.46 7.81 -12.20
N LYS A 58 -6.48 7.68 -11.35
CA LYS A 58 -6.33 7.74 -9.88
C LYS A 58 -6.79 6.49 -9.14
N SER A 59 -7.25 5.47 -9.82
CA SER A 59 -7.78 4.28 -9.18
C SER A 59 -7.42 2.99 -9.90
N GLY A 60 -7.43 1.91 -9.18
CA GLY A 60 -7.24 0.56 -9.70
C GLY A 60 -7.94 -0.46 -8.82
N HIS A 61 -7.93 -1.69 -9.28
CA HIS A 61 -8.45 -2.81 -8.50
C HIS A 61 -7.53 -4.03 -8.64
N ILE A 62 -7.60 -4.88 -7.63
CA ILE A 62 -6.86 -6.13 -7.56
C ILE A 62 -7.88 -7.24 -7.38
N THR A 63 -7.79 -8.28 -8.20
CA THR A 63 -8.74 -9.38 -8.21
C THR A 63 -8.05 -10.69 -7.86
N LEU A 64 -8.68 -11.48 -7.00
CA LEU A 64 -8.34 -12.86 -6.71
C LEU A 64 -9.55 -13.75 -7.04
N GLY A 65 -9.33 -14.72 -7.92
CA GLY A 65 -10.38 -15.63 -8.38
C GLY A 65 -11.24 -15.03 -9.50
N ASP A 66 -12.13 -15.87 -10.02
CA ASP A 66 -12.93 -15.57 -11.21
C ASP A 66 -14.39 -16.02 -11.09
N SER A 67 -14.79 -16.57 -9.94
CA SER A 67 -16.10 -17.18 -9.77
C SER A 67 -16.59 -17.10 -8.32
N GLY A 68 -17.88 -17.31 -8.12
CA GLY A 68 -18.52 -17.31 -6.82
C GLY A 68 -19.03 -15.95 -6.37
N LYS A 69 -19.20 -15.78 -5.07
CA LYS A 69 -19.65 -14.50 -4.48
C LYS A 69 -18.51 -13.51 -4.45
N LEU A 70 -18.78 -12.29 -4.88
CA LEU A 70 -17.83 -11.19 -4.80
C LEU A 70 -17.77 -10.63 -3.37
N CYS A 71 -16.56 -10.54 -2.82
CA CYS A 71 -16.26 -9.78 -1.61
C CYS A 71 -15.31 -8.63 -1.99
N GLY A 72 -15.66 -7.42 -1.63
CA GLY A 72 -14.86 -6.23 -1.94
C GLY A 72 -14.26 -5.59 -0.68
N VAL A 73 -13.02 -5.14 -0.78
CA VAL A 73 -12.36 -4.29 0.20
C VAL A 73 -11.99 -2.97 -0.48
N LEU A 74 -12.45 -1.86 0.08
CA LEU A 74 -12.16 -0.52 -0.41
C LEU A 74 -11.12 0.14 0.49
N THR A 75 -10.08 0.70 -0.11
CA THR A 75 -9.02 1.42 0.60
C THR A 75 -8.52 2.60 -0.23
N HIS A 76 -7.65 3.44 0.34
CA HIS A 76 -7.00 4.53 -0.38
C HIS A 76 -5.49 4.56 -0.13
N LEU A 77 -4.75 5.14 -1.07
CA LEU A 77 -3.30 5.26 -1.03
C LEU A 77 -2.81 6.69 -0.83
N ASP A 78 -3.66 7.67 -1.08
CA ASP A 78 -3.33 9.07 -0.87
C ASP A 78 -3.25 9.40 0.63
N VAL A 79 -2.44 10.40 0.94
CA VAL A 79 -2.22 10.88 2.31
C VAL A 79 -2.44 12.39 2.37
N VAL A 80 -2.68 12.89 3.58
CA VAL A 80 -2.68 14.33 3.85
C VAL A 80 -1.24 14.82 4.01
N PRO A 81 -0.97 16.13 3.85
CA PRO A 81 0.35 16.69 4.12
C PRO A 81 0.83 16.32 5.53
N ALA A 82 2.10 15.93 5.65
CA ALA A 82 2.65 15.47 6.93
C ALA A 82 2.64 16.53 8.03
N GLY A 83 2.75 17.81 7.66
CA GLY A 83 2.85 18.88 8.65
C GLY A 83 4.16 18.83 9.42
N ASN A 84 4.10 19.29 10.67
CA ASN A 84 5.25 19.43 11.56
C ASN A 84 5.15 18.54 12.79
N SER A 85 6.16 18.56 13.64
CA SER A 85 6.18 17.91 14.96
C SER A 85 6.24 16.37 14.93
N TRP A 86 6.76 15.80 13.86
CA TRP A 86 7.07 14.38 13.83
C TRP A 86 8.33 14.07 14.65
N SER A 87 8.28 13.03 15.47
CA SER A 87 9.45 12.52 16.22
C SER A 87 10.30 11.56 15.41
N VAL A 88 9.80 11.09 14.28
CA VAL A 88 10.45 10.19 13.32
C VAL A 88 10.15 10.68 11.90
N PRO A 89 10.89 10.24 10.86
CA PRO A 89 10.59 10.63 9.48
C PRO A 89 9.15 10.24 9.09
N PRO A 90 8.32 11.14 8.58
CA PRO A 90 6.90 10.87 8.31
C PRO A 90 6.68 9.93 7.12
N TYR A 91 7.62 9.84 6.19
CA TYR A 91 7.53 9.02 4.98
C TYR A 91 8.48 7.81 5.03
N ALA A 92 8.73 7.29 6.21
CA ALA A 92 9.50 6.08 6.41
C ALA A 92 8.90 5.27 7.56
N LEU A 93 8.95 3.95 7.44
CA LEU A 93 8.51 3.07 8.51
C LEU A 93 9.56 3.08 9.64
N THR A 94 9.12 3.39 10.84
CA THR A 94 9.94 3.30 12.04
C THR A 94 9.32 2.28 13.00
N GLU A 95 10.10 1.26 13.38
CA GLU A 95 9.71 0.32 14.43
C GLU A 95 10.43 0.70 15.73
N LYS A 96 9.65 0.97 16.76
CA LYS A 96 10.16 1.32 18.09
C LYS A 96 9.27 0.76 19.18
N ASP A 97 9.86 0.06 20.13
CA ASP A 97 9.14 -0.51 21.28
C ASP A 97 7.92 -1.37 20.87
N GLY A 98 8.06 -2.16 19.80
CA GLY A 98 7.00 -3.02 19.29
C GLY A 98 5.85 -2.28 18.58
N ARG A 99 6.05 -1.04 18.22
CA ARG A 99 5.10 -0.19 17.48
C ARG A 99 5.69 0.22 16.14
N LEU A 100 4.79 0.42 15.19
CA LEU A 100 5.09 0.96 13.86
C LEU A 100 4.64 2.41 13.78
#